data_86384c59ef22f1b68aef5762fa197195
#
_entry.id   86384c59ef22f1b68aef5762fa197195
#
_cell.length_a   1.000
_cell.length_b   1.000
_cell.length_c   1.000
_cell.angle_alpha   90.00
_cell.angle_beta   90.00
_cell.angle_gamma   90.00
#
_symmetry.space_group_name_H-M   'P 1'
#
loop_
_entity.id
_entity.type
_entity.pdbx_description
1 polymer ?
#
loop_
_entity_poly.entity_id
_entity_poly.type
_entity_poly.pdbx_seq_one_letter_code
_entity_poly.pdbx_strand_id
1 'polypeptide(L)'
;MQITVVEHPLIKHKLSKMRDINSTSRDFREWLDEIAMLMTYEVTRDLELDEMPVQTPICETTGYKLHNNIVVVPILRAGLGLLSGVLRMIPNAHVGHIGLYRDEKTLEPHEYYCKIPPDKDPITIVVDPMLATGGSAEAAITMLKKRGLNNIRFMCLVAAPEGVEVLNKAHPDVKVYTAALDEKLNEHGYIV
;
A
#
# COMPACT_ATOMS: atom_id res chain seq x y z
N MET A 1 10.37 -15.66 -1.66
CA MET A 1 9.78 -14.46 -1.02
C MET A 1 9.43 -13.49 -2.13
N GLN A 2 8.17 -13.14 -2.28
CA GLN A 2 7.71 -12.28 -3.38
C GLN A 2 7.49 -10.85 -2.81
N ILE A 3 8.56 -10.07 -2.78
CA ILE A 3 8.57 -8.69 -2.31
C ILE A 3 9.44 -7.83 -3.22
N THR A 4 8.97 -6.64 -3.52
CA THR A 4 9.74 -5.60 -4.24
C THR A 4 10.18 -4.54 -3.24
N VAL A 5 11.46 -4.47 -2.96
CA VAL A 5 12.06 -3.36 -2.21
C VAL A 5 12.32 -2.23 -3.19
N VAL A 6 11.69 -1.08 -2.98
CA VAL A 6 11.83 0.07 -3.88
C VAL A 6 13.13 0.82 -3.56
N GLU A 7 14.19 0.41 -4.23
CA GLU A 7 15.53 0.96 -4.03
C GLU A 7 15.73 2.27 -4.82
N HIS A 8 15.34 3.37 -4.22
CA HIS A 8 15.53 4.70 -4.81
C HIS A 8 16.29 5.63 -3.84
N PRO A 9 17.31 6.40 -4.29
CA PRO A 9 18.09 7.29 -3.40
C PRO A 9 17.25 8.27 -2.60
N LEU A 10 16.22 8.87 -3.20
CA LEU A 10 15.31 9.77 -2.49
C LEU A 10 14.51 9.06 -1.41
N ILE A 11 14.05 7.83 -1.65
CA ILE A 11 13.34 7.03 -0.65
C ILE A 11 14.28 6.71 0.51
N LYS A 12 15.48 6.22 0.24
CA LYS A 12 16.51 5.92 1.26
C LYS A 12 16.83 7.16 2.10
N HIS A 13 17.02 8.32 1.45
CA HIS A 13 17.28 9.58 2.14
C HIS A 13 16.13 9.99 3.09
N LYS A 14 14.90 9.99 2.58
CA LYS A 14 13.71 10.36 3.36
C LYS A 14 13.44 9.39 4.50
N LEU A 15 13.59 8.08 4.24
CA LEU A 15 13.45 7.05 5.26
C LEU A 15 14.49 7.20 6.37
N SER A 16 15.74 7.55 6.05
CA SER A 16 16.76 7.85 7.05
C SER A 16 16.35 9.02 7.95
N LYS A 17 15.74 10.06 7.39
CA LYS A 17 15.19 11.17 8.16
C LYS A 17 14.05 10.76 9.07
N MET A 18 13.11 9.93 8.56
CA MET A 18 11.99 9.42 9.36
C MET A 18 12.45 8.56 10.54
N ARG A 19 13.55 7.81 10.39
CA ARG A 19 14.11 6.94 11.44
C ARG A 19 14.87 7.70 12.52
N ASP A 20 15.19 8.98 12.31
CA ASP A 20 15.89 9.80 13.29
C ASP A 20 14.96 10.07 14.49
N ILE A 21 15.42 9.74 15.71
CA ILE A 21 14.69 9.97 16.96
C ILE A 21 14.32 11.44 17.19
N ASN A 22 15.05 12.37 16.56
CA ASN A 22 14.81 13.79 16.66
C ASN A 22 13.77 14.29 15.63
N SER A 23 13.27 13.45 14.75
CA SER A 23 12.24 13.83 13.78
C SER A 23 10.95 14.19 14.48
N THR A 24 10.41 15.37 14.15
CA THR A 24 9.14 15.81 14.72
C THR A 24 7.96 15.04 14.08
N SER A 25 6.81 15.01 14.76
CA SER A 25 5.59 14.41 14.20
C SER A 25 5.14 15.09 12.88
N ARG A 26 5.50 16.35 12.67
CA ARG A 26 5.25 17.06 11.41
C ARG A 26 6.14 16.50 10.31
N ASP A 27 7.45 16.49 10.56
CA ASP A 27 8.45 16.03 9.58
C ASP A 27 8.18 14.56 9.21
N PHE A 28 7.85 13.72 10.20
CA PHE A 28 7.49 12.33 9.98
C PHE A 28 6.33 12.19 8.98
N ARG A 29 5.25 12.99 9.13
CA ARG A 29 4.12 12.96 8.19
C ARG A 29 4.50 13.46 6.80
N GLU A 30 5.32 14.51 6.71
CA GLU A 30 5.79 15.04 5.42
C GLU A 30 6.65 14.00 4.68
N TRP A 31 7.61 13.37 5.36
CA TRP A 31 8.43 12.31 4.76
C TRP A 31 7.61 11.09 4.35
N LEU A 32 6.64 10.70 5.17
CA LEU A 32 5.75 9.56 4.87
C LEU A 32 4.94 9.80 3.60
N ASP A 33 4.36 11.00 3.47
CA ASP A 33 3.59 11.40 2.29
C ASP A 33 4.45 11.40 1.01
N GLU A 34 5.65 11.95 1.08
CA GLU A 34 6.59 12.00 -0.04
C GLU A 34 7.09 10.61 -0.45
N ILE A 35 7.38 9.73 0.51
CA ILE A 35 7.76 8.33 0.22
C ILE A 35 6.57 7.60 -0.42
N ALA A 36 5.35 7.79 0.10
CA ALA A 36 4.16 7.19 -0.47
C ALA A 36 3.95 7.59 -1.94
N MET A 37 4.21 8.86 -2.31
CA MET A 37 4.20 9.29 -3.70
C MET A 37 5.21 8.52 -4.56
N LEU A 38 6.47 8.47 -4.13
CA LEU A 38 7.54 7.78 -4.87
C LEU A 38 7.26 6.28 -5.00
N MET A 39 6.76 5.65 -3.94
CA MET A 39 6.39 4.24 -3.98
C MET A 39 5.19 3.99 -4.90
N THR A 40 4.22 4.89 -4.94
CA THR A 40 3.06 4.76 -5.82
C THR A 40 3.49 4.67 -7.29
N TYR A 41 4.49 5.44 -7.70
CA TYR A 41 5.06 5.36 -9.04
C TYR A 41 5.55 3.95 -9.37
N GLU A 42 6.24 3.27 -8.42
CA GLU A 42 6.71 1.91 -8.62
C GLU A 42 5.58 0.86 -8.54
N VAL A 43 4.67 1.03 -7.59
CA VAL A 43 3.50 0.12 -7.43
C VAL A 43 2.62 0.12 -8.68
N THR A 44 2.62 1.20 -9.46
CA THR A 44 1.79 1.37 -10.66
C THR A 44 2.55 1.14 -11.97
N ARG A 45 3.81 0.71 -11.93
CA ARG A 45 4.69 0.60 -13.11
C ARG A 45 4.18 -0.34 -14.21
N ASP A 46 3.47 -1.37 -13.85
CA ASP A 46 2.97 -2.43 -14.75
C ASP A 46 1.45 -2.33 -15.00
N LEU A 47 0.87 -1.13 -14.83
CA LEU A 47 -0.54 -0.90 -15.17
C LEU A 47 -0.75 -0.97 -16.69
N GLU A 48 -1.83 -1.63 -17.08
CA GLU A 48 -2.24 -1.70 -18.48
C GLU A 48 -2.90 -0.40 -18.93
N LEU A 49 -2.69 -0.08 -20.20
CA LEU A 49 -3.23 1.12 -20.84
C LEU A 49 -4.10 0.75 -22.05
N ASP A 50 -5.22 1.45 -22.20
CA ASP A 50 -6.02 1.45 -23.42
C ASP A 50 -5.64 2.64 -24.31
N GLU A 51 -5.56 2.42 -25.61
CA GLU A 51 -5.45 3.50 -26.58
C GLU A 51 -6.78 4.26 -26.73
N MET A 52 -6.70 5.56 -26.92
CA MET A 52 -7.85 6.40 -27.19
C MET A 52 -7.47 7.58 -28.11
N PRO A 53 -8.38 8.06 -28.98
CA PRO A 53 -8.13 9.27 -29.75
C PRO A 53 -8.10 10.50 -28.83
N VAL A 54 -7.13 11.36 -29.07
CA VAL A 54 -6.97 12.63 -28.34
C VAL A 54 -6.85 13.76 -29.36
N GLN A 55 -7.76 14.72 -29.29
CA GLN A 55 -7.68 15.95 -30.10
C GLN A 55 -6.71 16.91 -29.41
N THR A 56 -5.55 17.13 -30.01
CA THR A 56 -4.61 18.19 -29.60
C THR A 56 -5.00 19.53 -30.23
N PRO A 57 -4.39 20.65 -29.84
CA PRO A 57 -4.64 21.92 -30.51
C PRO A 57 -4.29 21.95 -32.00
N ILE A 58 -3.49 21.00 -32.51
CA ILE A 58 -3.00 20.97 -33.89
C ILE A 58 -3.66 19.85 -34.72
N CYS A 59 -3.71 18.61 -34.16
CA CYS A 59 -4.24 17.44 -34.88
C CYS A 59 -4.73 16.38 -33.90
N GLU A 60 -5.49 15.42 -34.42
CA GLU A 60 -5.80 14.18 -33.66
C GLU A 60 -4.54 13.30 -33.55
N THR A 61 -4.38 12.67 -32.39
CA THR A 61 -3.29 11.72 -32.10
C THR A 61 -3.79 10.60 -31.20
N THR A 62 -2.98 9.55 -31.04
CA THR A 62 -3.25 8.49 -30.08
C THR A 62 -2.78 8.91 -28.69
N GLY A 63 -3.69 8.85 -27.74
CA GLY A 63 -3.39 8.97 -26.30
C GLY A 63 -3.67 7.66 -25.56
N TYR A 64 -3.48 7.67 -24.26
CA TYR A 64 -3.62 6.50 -23.39
C TYR A 64 -4.42 6.82 -22.14
N LYS A 65 -5.20 5.86 -21.67
CA LYS A 65 -5.87 5.89 -20.36
C LYS A 65 -5.60 4.59 -19.62
N LEU A 66 -5.71 4.61 -18.30
CA LEU A 66 -5.64 3.39 -17.51
C LEU A 66 -6.78 2.43 -17.90
N HIS A 67 -6.44 1.14 -18.08
CA HIS A 67 -7.41 0.10 -18.38
C HIS A 67 -8.38 -0.14 -17.23
N ASN A 68 -7.85 -0.30 -16.01
CA ASN A 68 -8.64 -0.53 -14.81
C ASN A 68 -8.73 0.72 -13.92
N ASN A 69 -9.84 0.85 -13.21
CA ASN A 69 -9.94 1.77 -12.08
C ASN A 69 -8.99 1.33 -10.95
N ILE A 70 -8.60 2.28 -10.13
CA ILE A 70 -7.76 2.03 -8.96
C ILE A 70 -8.56 2.32 -7.71
N VAL A 71 -8.55 1.37 -6.76
CA VAL A 71 -9.09 1.53 -5.41
C VAL A 71 -7.94 1.48 -4.42
N VAL A 72 -7.83 2.51 -3.59
CA VAL A 72 -6.84 2.56 -2.50
C VAL A 72 -7.53 2.22 -1.19
N VAL A 73 -6.98 1.28 -0.45
CA VAL A 73 -7.58 0.80 0.82
C VAL A 73 -6.57 0.90 1.95
N PRO A 74 -6.54 2.00 2.71
CA PRO A 74 -5.76 2.07 3.93
C PRO A 74 -6.34 1.14 5.01
N ILE A 75 -5.44 0.41 5.69
CA ILE A 75 -5.78 -0.29 6.92
C ILE A 75 -5.82 0.73 8.04
N LEU A 76 -7.01 0.94 8.61
CA LEU A 76 -7.22 1.95 9.63
C LEU A 76 -6.55 1.54 10.95
N ARG A 77 -5.93 2.46 11.63
CA ARG A 77 -5.85 3.91 11.37
C ARG A 77 -4.54 4.30 10.66
N ALA A 78 -3.46 3.51 10.85
CA ALA A 78 -2.09 3.85 10.45
C ALA A 78 -1.94 4.05 8.92
N GLY A 79 -2.64 3.25 8.12
CA GLY A 79 -2.62 3.34 6.65
C GLY A 79 -3.07 4.69 6.08
N LEU A 80 -3.82 5.49 6.86
CA LEU A 80 -4.19 6.85 6.44
C LEU A 80 -2.98 7.75 6.18
N GLY A 81 -1.85 7.48 6.84
CA GLY A 81 -0.63 8.25 6.63
C GLY A 81 -0.03 8.13 5.23
N LEU A 82 -0.32 7.05 4.51
CA LEU A 82 0.14 6.83 3.14
C LEU A 82 -0.86 7.33 2.08
N LEU A 83 -2.13 7.47 2.46
CA LEU A 83 -3.23 7.74 1.53
C LEU A 83 -3.05 9.04 0.74
N SER A 84 -2.64 10.11 1.41
CA SER A 84 -2.46 11.43 0.79
C SER A 84 -1.41 11.38 -0.34
N GLY A 85 -0.27 10.76 -0.10
CA GLY A 85 0.78 10.59 -1.11
C GLY A 85 0.32 9.77 -2.32
N VAL A 86 -0.43 8.69 -2.09
CA VAL A 86 -1.01 7.89 -3.19
C VAL A 86 -1.98 8.73 -4.01
N LEU A 87 -2.89 9.48 -3.39
CA LEU A 87 -3.88 10.31 -4.09
C LEU A 87 -3.27 11.50 -4.84
N ARG A 88 -2.10 11.99 -4.42
CA ARG A 88 -1.36 12.99 -5.21
C ARG A 88 -0.88 12.43 -6.55
N MET A 89 -0.52 11.15 -6.60
CA MET A 89 -0.09 10.48 -7.83
C MET A 89 -1.29 10.01 -8.67
N ILE A 90 -2.37 9.59 -8.01
CA ILE A 90 -3.57 9.04 -8.66
C ILE A 90 -4.81 9.78 -8.13
N PRO A 91 -5.04 11.05 -8.53
CA PRO A 91 -6.13 11.88 -7.97
C PRO A 91 -7.53 11.30 -8.17
N ASN A 92 -7.72 10.49 -9.20
CA ASN A 92 -9.01 9.86 -9.54
C ASN A 92 -9.19 8.47 -8.91
N ALA A 93 -8.25 7.98 -8.08
CA ALA A 93 -8.42 6.72 -7.40
C ALA A 93 -9.60 6.78 -6.43
N HIS A 94 -10.40 5.73 -6.42
CA HIS A 94 -11.45 5.57 -5.42
C HIS A 94 -10.83 5.14 -4.07
N VAL A 95 -11.43 5.55 -2.97
CA VAL A 95 -10.92 5.23 -1.64
C VAL A 95 -11.90 4.34 -0.91
N GLY A 96 -11.45 3.14 -0.56
CA GLY A 96 -12.09 2.27 0.41
C GLY A 96 -11.39 2.38 1.77
N HIS A 97 -12.01 1.84 2.81
CA HIS A 97 -11.38 1.77 4.13
C HIS A 97 -11.69 0.42 4.76
N ILE A 98 -10.69 -0.15 5.41
CA ILE A 98 -10.84 -1.33 6.24
C ILE A 98 -10.28 -1.07 7.64
N GLY A 99 -11.10 -1.27 8.66
CA GLY A 99 -10.72 -1.11 10.06
C GLY A 99 -10.67 -2.46 10.76
N LEU A 100 -9.52 -2.76 11.36
CA LEU A 100 -9.27 -3.98 12.09
C LEU A 100 -8.86 -3.66 13.52
N TYR A 101 -9.29 -4.46 14.47
CA TYR A 101 -8.72 -4.51 15.81
C TYR A 101 -8.35 -5.95 16.15
N ARG A 102 -7.41 -6.11 17.03
CA ARG A 102 -7.04 -7.42 17.55
C ARG A 102 -7.78 -7.66 18.86
N ASP A 103 -8.51 -8.74 18.97
CA ASP A 103 -9.15 -9.14 20.22
C ASP A 103 -8.08 -9.35 21.30
N GLU A 104 -8.26 -8.75 22.47
CA GLU A 104 -7.29 -8.78 23.56
C GLU A 104 -7.08 -10.18 24.16
N LYS A 105 -8.07 -11.08 24.02
CA LYS A 105 -8.03 -12.43 24.61
C LYS A 105 -7.60 -13.49 23.59
N THR A 106 -8.18 -13.44 22.37
CA THR A 106 -7.92 -14.44 21.33
C THR A 106 -6.76 -14.05 20.43
N LEU A 107 -6.38 -12.77 20.42
CA LEU A 107 -5.41 -12.15 19.50
C LEU A 107 -5.81 -12.25 18.03
N GLU A 108 -7.03 -12.68 17.74
CA GLU A 108 -7.57 -12.75 16.38
C GLU A 108 -7.92 -11.36 15.84
N PRO A 109 -7.68 -11.11 14.55
CA PRO A 109 -8.08 -9.85 13.92
C PRO A 109 -9.58 -9.83 13.65
N HIS A 110 -10.26 -8.82 14.13
CA HIS A 110 -11.67 -8.57 13.90
C HIS A 110 -11.89 -7.27 13.12
N GLU A 111 -12.80 -7.34 12.14
CA GLU A 111 -13.25 -6.18 11.38
C GLU A 111 -14.27 -5.38 12.19
N TYR A 112 -14.03 -4.09 12.35
CA TYR A 112 -15.02 -3.16 12.91
C TYR A 112 -15.58 -2.18 11.87
N TYR A 113 -14.91 -2.07 10.72
CA TYR A 113 -15.35 -1.21 9.63
C TYR A 113 -14.79 -1.71 8.29
N CYS A 114 -15.65 -1.79 7.28
CA CYS A 114 -15.21 -2.01 5.91
C CYS A 114 -16.20 -1.36 4.94
N LYS A 115 -15.74 -0.38 4.20
CA LYS A 115 -16.50 0.25 3.13
C LYS A 115 -15.61 0.39 1.89
N ILE A 116 -15.98 -0.31 0.84
CA ILE A 116 -15.26 -0.34 -0.43
C ILE A 116 -16.20 0.20 -1.51
N PRO A 117 -15.72 1.11 -2.39
CA PRO A 117 -16.48 1.56 -3.55
C PRO A 117 -16.86 0.40 -4.47
N PRO A 118 -18.04 0.44 -5.09
CA PRO A 118 -18.46 -0.57 -6.05
C PRO A 118 -17.75 -0.34 -7.39
N ASP A 119 -16.61 -0.96 -7.58
CA ASP A 119 -15.88 -0.96 -8.85
C ASP A 119 -15.85 -2.37 -9.44
N LYS A 120 -15.87 -2.42 -10.78
CA LYS A 120 -15.76 -3.68 -11.51
C LYS A 120 -14.27 -3.99 -11.73
N ASP A 121 -13.79 -5.06 -11.10
CA ASP A 121 -12.42 -5.57 -11.22
C ASP A 121 -11.31 -4.49 -11.09
N PRO A 122 -11.31 -3.71 -9.99
CA PRO A 122 -10.34 -2.65 -9.82
C PRO A 122 -8.97 -3.22 -9.46
N ILE A 123 -7.91 -2.47 -9.77
CA ILE A 123 -6.62 -2.69 -9.12
C ILE A 123 -6.71 -2.10 -7.71
N THR A 124 -6.54 -2.95 -6.72
CA THR A 124 -6.66 -2.56 -5.31
C THR A 124 -5.29 -2.40 -4.68
N ILE A 125 -4.97 -1.19 -4.21
CA ILE A 125 -3.73 -0.91 -3.49
C ILE A 125 -4.05 -0.82 -2.01
N VAL A 126 -3.71 -1.85 -1.25
CA VAL A 126 -3.83 -1.87 0.21
C VAL A 126 -2.59 -1.22 0.80
N VAL A 127 -2.78 -0.26 1.70
CA VAL A 127 -1.67 0.49 2.29
C VAL A 127 -1.67 0.41 3.81
N ASP A 128 -0.50 0.12 4.38
CA ASP A 128 -0.22 0.15 5.82
C ASP A 128 1.26 0.51 6.01
N PRO A 129 1.66 1.39 6.94
CA PRO A 129 3.06 1.78 7.07
C PRO A 129 4.00 0.64 7.48
N MET A 130 3.52 -0.38 8.19
CA MET A 130 4.39 -1.42 8.73
C MET A 130 3.86 -2.82 8.47
N LEU A 131 4.65 -3.66 7.80
CA LEU A 131 4.42 -5.10 7.68
C LEU A 131 5.32 -5.83 8.69
N ALA A 132 4.90 -5.85 9.97
CA ALA A 132 5.66 -6.47 11.05
C ALA A 132 5.36 -7.97 11.15
N THR A 133 4.34 -8.38 11.88
CA THR A 133 3.94 -9.81 12.02
C THR A 133 3.11 -10.34 10.84
N GLY A 134 2.60 -9.46 9.99
CA GLY A 134 1.78 -9.81 8.84
C GLY A 134 0.28 -10.03 9.13
N GLY A 135 -0.13 -10.21 10.38
CA GLY A 135 -1.50 -10.60 10.71
C GLY A 135 -2.57 -9.58 10.30
N SER A 136 -2.33 -8.27 10.43
CA SER A 136 -3.30 -7.25 9.99
C SER A 136 -3.43 -7.21 8.47
N ALA A 137 -2.31 -7.29 7.75
CA ALA A 137 -2.29 -7.30 6.29
C ALA A 137 -2.96 -8.56 5.73
N GLU A 138 -2.65 -9.73 6.28
CA GLU A 138 -3.27 -11.01 5.91
C GLU A 138 -4.78 -10.98 6.11
N ALA A 139 -5.25 -10.56 7.29
CA ALA A 139 -6.66 -10.47 7.59
C ALA A 139 -7.39 -9.46 6.69
N ALA A 140 -6.82 -8.27 6.48
CA ALA A 140 -7.38 -7.27 5.59
C ALA A 140 -7.55 -7.81 4.17
N ILE A 141 -6.53 -8.41 3.62
CA ILE A 141 -6.55 -8.95 2.25
C ILE A 141 -7.53 -10.12 2.13
N THR A 142 -7.57 -11.02 3.12
CA THR A 142 -8.58 -12.09 3.18
C THR A 142 -10.00 -11.53 3.13
N MET A 143 -10.28 -10.48 3.90
CA MET A 143 -11.60 -9.85 3.94
C MET A 143 -11.95 -9.14 2.63
N LEU A 144 -10.98 -8.48 1.99
CA LEU A 144 -11.16 -7.83 0.68
C LEU A 144 -11.43 -8.84 -0.43
N LYS A 145 -10.70 -9.96 -0.44
CA LYS A 145 -10.94 -11.07 -1.39
C LYS A 145 -12.33 -11.69 -1.24
N LYS A 146 -12.80 -11.87 0.00
CA LYS A 146 -14.19 -12.33 0.27
C LYS A 146 -15.26 -11.39 -0.29
N ARG A 147 -14.90 -10.10 -0.53
CA ARG A 147 -15.76 -9.09 -1.16
C ARG A 147 -15.57 -8.97 -2.67
N GLY A 148 -14.77 -9.85 -3.28
CA GLY A 148 -14.58 -9.94 -4.72
C GLY A 148 -13.42 -9.11 -5.27
N LEU A 149 -12.58 -8.51 -4.41
CA LEU A 149 -11.38 -7.81 -4.85
C LEU A 149 -10.23 -8.81 -5.01
N ASN A 150 -9.79 -9.04 -6.25
CA ASN A 150 -8.82 -10.10 -6.55
C ASN A 150 -7.46 -9.57 -7.05
N ASN A 151 -7.43 -8.40 -7.69
CA ASN A 151 -6.18 -7.79 -8.15
C ASN A 151 -5.62 -6.86 -7.08
N ILE A 152 -4.96 -7.46 -6.07
CA ILE A 152 -4.50 -6.75 -4.88
C ILE A 152 -2.97 -6.58 -4.92
N ARG A 153 -2.53 -5.36 -4.59
CA ARG A 153 -1.14 -5.00 -4.30
C ARG A 153 -1.09 -4.49 -2.86
N PHE A 154 -0.07 -4.88 -2.12
CA PHE A 154 0.15 -4.38 -0.77
C PHE A 154 1.38 -3.46 -0.76
N MET A 155 1.23 -2.27 -0.21
CA MET A 155 2.30 -1.27 -0.11
C MET A 155 2.51 -0.87 1.34
N CYS A 156 3.73 -1.02 1.84
CA CYS A 156 4.13 -0.58 3.18
C CYS A 156 5.43 0.21 3.15
N LEU A 157 5.66 1.02 4.18
CA LEU A 157 6.90 1.79 4.33
C LEU A 157 8.07 0.88 4.72
N VAL A 158 7.89 0.06 5.76
CA VAL A 158 8.90 -0.90 6.23
C VAL A 158 8.27 -2.27 6.43
N ALA A 159 9.06 -3.31 6.18
CA ALA A 159 8.64 -4.69 6.36
C ALA A 159 9.70 -5.48 7.15
N ALA A 160 9.26 -6.50 7.88
CA ALA A 160 10.11 -7.56 8.41
C ALA A 160 9.93 -8.85 7.59
N PRO A 161 10.96 -9.69 7.47
CA PRO A 161 10.87 -10.97 6.76
C PRO A 161 9.73 -11.86 7.23
N GLU A 162 9.48 -11.89 8.54
CA GLU A 162 8.41 -12.68 9.17
C GLU A 162 7.02 -12.27 8.65
N GLY A 163 6.76 -10.97 8.56
CA GLY A 163 5.48 -10.47 8.04
C GLY A 163 5.30 -10.74 6.56
N VAL A 164 6.38 -10.62 5.79
CA VAL A 164 6.38 -10.94 4.35
C VAL A 164 6.12 -12.43 4.14
N GLU A 165 6.71 -13.32 4.95
CA GLU A 165 6.49 -14.75 4.86
C GLU A 165 5.02 -15.12 5.15
N VAL A 166 4.44 -14.58 6.21
CA VAL A 166 3.04 -14.77 6.58
C VAL A 166 2.12 -14.35 5.42
N LEU A 167 2.35 -13.15 4.88
CA LEU A 167 1.52 -12.63 3.79
C LEU A 167 1.68 -13.43 2.51
N ASN A 168 2.90 -13.79 2.11
CA ASN A 168 3.15 -14.60 0.91
C ASN A 168 2.59 -16.02 1.03
N LYS A 169 2.57 -16.60 2.22
CA LYS A 169 1.99 -17.93 2.45
C LYS A 169 0.46 -17.90 2.33
N ALA A 170 -0.18 -16.88 2.88
CA ALA A 170 -1.64 -16.74 2.84
C ALA A 170 -2.14 -16.25 1.47
N HIS A 171 -1.39 -15.35 0.84
CA HIS A 171 -1.77 -14.67 -0.39
C HIS A 171 -0.59 -14.62 -1.40
N PRO A 172 -0.20 -15.75 -2.01
CA PRO A 172 0.94 -15.83 -2.92
C PRO A 172 0.75 -15.03 -4.23
N ASP A 173 -0.47 -14.64 -4.54
CA ASP A 173 -0.86 -13.83 -5.70
C ASP A 173 -0.75 -12.31 -5.44
N VAL A 174 -0.56 -11.89 -4.19
CA VAL A 174 -0.45 -10.48 -3.82
C VAL A 174 0.99 -9.98 -3.97
N LYS A 175 1.18 -8.95 -4.80
CA LYS A 175 2.47 -8.27 -4.92
C LYS A 175 2.70 -7.36 -3.71
N VAL A 176 3.82 -7.53 -3.03
CA VAL A 176 4.21 -6.74 -1.86
C VAL A 176 5.30 -5.74 -2.26
N TYR A 177 5.10 -4.47 -1.91
CA TYR A 177 6.05 -3.38 -2.13
C TYR A 177 6.42 -2.72 -0.81
N THR A 178 7.69 -2.51 -0.56
CA THR A 178 8.19 -1.82 0.64
C THR A 178 9.32 -0.86 0.30
N ALA A 179 9.47 0.21 1.08
CA ALA A 179 10.61 1.11 0.97
C ALA A 179 11.86 0.53 1.65
N ALA A 180 11.70 -0.33 2.66
CA ALA A 180 12.80 -1.09 3.26
C ALA A 180 12.31 -2.44 3.79
N LEU A 181 13.15 -3.45 3.65
CA LEU A 181 13.05 -4.73 4.35
C LEU A 181 14.11 -4.73 5.46
N ASP A 182 13.66 -4.66 6.70
CA ASP A 182 14.52 -4.64 7.88
C ASP A 182 14.90 -6.06 8.31
N GLU A 183 15.80 -6.19 9.30
CA GLU A 183 16.46 -7.46 9.58
C GLU A 183 15.50 -8.52 10.15
N LYS A 184 14.69 -8.14 11.13
CA LYS A 184 13.79 -9.07 11.86
C LYS A 184 12.82 -8.35 12.77
N LEU A 185 11.97 -9.12 13.43
CA LEU A 185 11.21 -8.66 14.58
C LEU A 185 11.98 -8.94 15.90
N ASN A 186 11.83 -8.06 16.88
CA ASN A 186 12.27 -8.34 18.25
C ASN A 186 11.24 -9.23 18.98
N GLU A 187 11.54 -9.59 20.24
CA GLU A 187 10.69 -10.42 21.11
C GLU A 187 9.28 -9.85 21.36
N HIS A 188 9.10 -8.54 21.15
CA HIS A 188 7.81 -7.85 21.28
C HIS A 188 7.08 -7.67 19.94
N GLY A 189 7.62 -8.18 18.84
CA GLY A 189 7.03 -8.07 17.51
C GLY A 189 7.25 -6.71 16.83
N TYR A 190 8.20 -5.91 17.26
CA TYR A 190 8.62 -4.68 16.61
C TYR A 190 9.73 -4.93 15.59
N ILE A 191 9.70 -4.20 14.48
CA ILE A 191 10.72 -4.22 13.44
C ILE A 191 12.01 -3.57 13.97
N VAL A 192 13.14 -4.23 13.83
CA VAL A 192 14.48 -3.78 14.25
C VAL A 192 15.51 -4.07 13.17
#